data_2d1ba0ade39fc622a2fd6b042d25e213
#
_entry.id   2d1ba0ade39fc622a2fd6b042d25e213
#
_cell.length_a   1.000
_cell.length_b   1.000
_cell.length_c   1.000
_cell.angle_alpha   90.00
_cell.angle_beta   90.00
_cell.angle_gamma   90.00
#
_symmetry.space_group_name_H-M   'P 1'
#
loop_
_entity.id
_entity.type
_entity.pdbx_description
1 polymer ?
#
loop_
_entity_poly.entity_id
_entity_poly.type
_entity_poly.pdbx_seq_one_letter_code
_entity_poly.pdbx_strand_id
1 'polypeptide(L)'
;MTNSTNSFVIAVQKTEGHCPIGETVGKQNIVQSRIPVLSCEGGCIRGEIARLAANMVAKEAGFARGCHGELVTVPDSAIAQWIRQAEKVVLIDGCFLSCHGRMLQGLLKKDQLISFDALKVYKKYTDVFDIDGIPEEERQEAARQVANYVLAHLRRDGSRQFCEKGGVTHATATE
;
A
#
# COMPACT_ATOMS: atom_id res chain seq x y z
N MET A 1 8.89 -34.48 14.45
CA MET A 1 9.01 -33.00 14.43
C MET A 1 7.76 -32.47 13.79
N THR A 2 6.78 -32.07 14.56
CA THR A 2 5.52 -31.51 14.07
C THR A 2 5.80 -30.11 13.54
N ASN A 3 5.72 -29.95 12.21
CA ASN A 3 5.66 -28.61 11.59
C ASN A 3 4.36 -27.96 12.05
N SER A 4 4.41 -27.28 13.16
CA SER A 4 3.36 -26.35 13.56
C SER A 4 3.38 -25.19 12.56
N THR A 5 2.54 -25.29 11.54
CA THR A 5 2.24 -24.13 10.69
C THR A 5 1.55 -23.11 11.59
N ASN A 6 2.28 -22.04 11.91
CA ASN A 6 1.81 -20.95 12.77
C ASN A 6 0.78 -20.09 12.01
N SER A 7 -0.15 -20.72 11.31
CA SER A 7 -1.18 -20.10 10.49
C SER A 7 -2.56 -20.59 10.92
N PHE A 8 -3.54 -19.72 10.77
CA PHE A 8 -4.96 -20.03 10.98
C PHE A 8 -5.78 -19.51 9.80
N VAL A 9 -6.99 -20.04 9.62
CA VAL A 9 -7.89 -19.65 8.54
C VAL A 9 -9.05 -18.86 9.12
N ILE A 10 -9.38 -17.75 8.46
CA ILE A 10 -10.57 -16.96 8.75
C ILE A 10 -11.52 -17.06 7.56
N ALA A 11 -12.77 -17.41 7.82
CA ALA A 11 -13.82 -17.31 6.82
C ALA A 11 -14.30 -15.86 6.75
N VAL A 12 -14.21 -15.27 5.57
CA VAL A 12 -14.68 -13.90 5.30
C VAL A 12 -15.92 -13.99 4.44
N GLN A 13 -17.01 -13.34 4.87
CA GLN A 13 -18.23 -13.25 4.08
C GLN A 13 -18.01 -12.30 2.89
N LYS A 14 -18.39 -12.75 1.69
CA LYS A 14 -18.43 -11.88 0.52
C LYS A 14 -19.58 -10.88 0.61
N THR A 15 -19.39 -9.70 0.07
CA THR A 15 -20.50 -8.78 -0.20
C THR A 15 -21.11 -9.13 -1.57
N GLU A 16 -22.40 -8.81 -1.76
CA GLU A 16 -23.10 -9.01 -3.04
C GLU A 16 -22.89 -7.87 -4.04
N GLY A 17 -22.19 -6.82 -3.66
CA GLY A 17 -21.97 -5.63 -4.50
C GLY A 17 -20.52 -5.20 -4.55
N HIS A 18 -20.22 -4.41 -5.58
CA HIS A 18 -18.91 -3.79 -5.77
C HIS A 18 -18.97 -2.29 -5.40
N CYS A 19 -17.90 -1.77 -4.83
CA CYS A 19 -17.75 -0.34 -4.61
C CYS A 19 -17.62 0.38 -5.96
N PRO A 20 -18.53 1.31 -6.32
CA PRO A 20 -18.45 1.99 -7.63
C PRO A 20 -17.14 2.75 -7.83
N ILE A 21 -16.58 3.32 -6.73
CA ILE A 21 -15.28 4.00 -6.76
C ILE A 21 -14.18 2.97 -6.98
N GLY A 22 -14.21 1.83 -6.28
CA GLY A 22 -13.25 0.73 -6.42
C GLY A 22 -13.23 0.17 -7.84
N GLU A 23 -14.40 0.02 -8.47
CA GLU A 23 -14.53 -0.41 -9.86
C GLU A 23 -13.87 0.58 -10.83
N THR A 24 -14.16 1.88 -10.67
CA THR A 24 -13.59 2.92 -11.53
C THR A 24 -12.06 3.00 -11.37
N VAL A 25 -11.59 3.09 -10.12
CA VAL A 25 -10.16 3.22 -9.80
C VAL A 25 -9.39 1.98 -10.23
N GLY A 26 -9.92 0.78 -9.98
CA GLY A 26 -9.29 -0.47 -10.36
C GLY A 26 -9.08 -0.58 -11.87
N LYS A 27 -10.13 -0.32 -12.67
CA LYS A 27 -10.05 -0.33 -14.13
C LYS A 27 -9.04 0.68 -14.68
N GLN A 28 -9.04 1.91 -14.14
CA GLN A 28 -8.09 2.94 -14.54
C GLN A 28 -6.64 2.54 -14.26
N ASN A 29 -6.38 1.99 -13.07
CA ASN A 29 -5.04 1.60 -12.65
C ASN A 29 -4.50 0.38 -13.38
N ILE A 30 -5.37 -0.56 -13.79
CA ILE A 30 -5.00 -1.67 -14.70
C ILE A 30 -4.50 -1.10 -16.03
N VAL A 31 -5.29 -0.22 -16.67
CA VAL A 31 -4.92 0.39 -17.96
C VAL A 31 -3.62 1.20 -17.86
N GLN A 32 -3.44 1.92 -16.77
CA GLN A 32 -2.26 2.76 -16.54
C GLN A 32 -1.06 1.99 -15.97
N SER A 33 -1.20 0.69 -15.74
CA SER A 33 -0.16 -0.18 -15.15
C SER A 33 0.44 0.40 -13.85
N ARG A 34 -0.39 1.05 -13.01
CA ARG A 34 0.07 1.64 -11.75
C ARG A 34 0.34 0.57 -10.71
N ILE A 35 1.34 0.84 -9.88
CA ILE A 35 1.72 -0.02 -8.75
C ILE A 35 0.79 0.26 -7.56
N PRO A 36 0.10 -0.77 -7.02
CA PRO A 36 -0.71 -0.61 -5.82
C PRO A 36 0.14 -0.28 -4.60
N VAL A 37 -0.30 0.69 -3.81
CA VAL A 37 0.29 1.04 -2.52
C VAL A 37 -0.73 0.77 -1.42
N LEU A 38 -0.40 -0.13 -0.52
CA LEU A 38 -1.18 -0.52 0.63
C LEU A 38 -0.48 -0.07 1.93
N SER A 39 -1.20 -0.01 3.02
CA SER A 39 -0.65 0.40 4.32
C SER A 39 -1.22 -0.40 5.48
N CYS A 40 -0.54 -0.35 6.61
CA CYS A 40 -1.15 -0.67 7.89
C CYS A 40 -2.31 0.28 8.16
N GLU A 41 -3.44 -0.29 8.58
CA GLU A 41 -4.63 0.47 9.01
C GLU A 41 -4.88 0.25 10.52
N GLY A 42 -3.81 -0.02 11.28
CA GLY A 42 -3.90 -0.21 12.74
C GLY A 42 -4.24 1.09 13.47
N GLY A 43 -4.96 0.97 14.59
CA GLY A 43 -5.48 2.09 15.38
C GLY A 43 -4.44 2.83 16.23
N CYS A 44 -3.15 2.53 16.13
CA CYS A 44 -2.09 3.23 16.84
C CYS A 44 -1.33 4.20 15.93
N ILE A 45 -0.54 5.08 16.54
CA ILE A 45 0.26 6.09 15.82
C ILE A 45 1.13 5.48 14.70
N ARG A 46 1.60 4.25 14.87
CA ARG A 46 2.40 3.55 13.84
C ARG A 46 1.59 3.27 12.58
N GLY A 47 0.33 2.85 12.76
CA GLY A 47 -0.60 2.62 11.64
C GLY A 47 -0.95 3.92 10.94
N GLU A 48 -1.20 4.99 11.70
CA GLU A 48 -1.49 6.31 11.15
C GLU A 48 -0.33 6.85 10.30
N ILE A 49 0.91 6.80 10.82
CA ILE A 49 2.09 7.24 10.06
C ILE A 49 2.27 6.41 8.79
N ALA A 50 2.08 5.09 8.86
CA ALA A 50 2.16 4.21 7.69
C ALA A 50 1.09 4.57 6.63
N ARG A 51 -0.14 4.84 7.07
CA ARG A 51 -1.25 5.25 6.20
C ARG A 51 -0.98 6.59 5.53
N LEU A 52 -0.51 7.59 6.26
CA LEU A 52 -0.13 8.89 5.73
C LEU A 52 1.02 8.78 4.73
N ALA A 53 2.05 8.00 5.05
CA ALA A 53 3.18 7.75 4.14
C ALA A 53 2.73 7.07 2.84
N ALA A 54 1.85 6.06 2.95
CA ALA A 54 1.31 5.40 1.76
C ALA A 54 0.48 6.33 0.88
N ASN A 55 -0.26 7.28 1.49
CA ASN A 55 -0.97 8.32 0.74
C ASN A 55 0.00 9.25 -0.01
N MET A 56 1.16 9.56 0.58
CA MET A 56 2.19 10.36 -0.09
C MET A 56 2.83 9.59 -1.25
N VAL A 57 3.24 8.34 -1.02
CA VAL A 57 3.82 7.48 -2.08
C VAL A 57 2.85 7.29 -3.24
N ALA A 58 1.57 7.09 -2.96
CA ALA A 58 0.55 6.87 -3.99
C ALA A 58 0.24 8.11 -4.86
N LYS A 59 0.70 9.30 -4.46
CA LYS A 59 0.60 10.53 -5.28
C LYS A 59 1.73 10.64 -6.32
N GLU A 60 2.79 9.87 -6.16
CA GLU A 60 3.88 9.85 -7.12
C GLU A 60 3.47 9.16 -8.42
N ALA A 61 4.06 9.58 -9.53
CA ALA A 61 3.79 9.00 -10.83
C ALA A 61 4.05 7.48 -10.83
N GLY A 62 3.14 6.71 -11.42
CA GLY A 62 3.24 5.25 -11.49
C GLY A 62 2.69 4.51 -10.27
N PHE A 63 2.23 5.20 -9.22
CA PHE A 63 1.65 4.59 -8.02
C PHE A 63 0.19 4.99 -7.83
N ALA A 64 -0.58 4.18 -7.09
CA ALA A 64 -1.92 4.54 -6.64
C ALA A 64 -2.30 3.77 -5.36
N ARG A 65 -3.21 4.33 -4.56
CA ARG A 65 -3.73 3.67 -3.36
C ARG A 65 -4.58 2.45 -3.73
N GLY A 66 -4.30 1.31 -3.08
CA GLY A 66 -5.16 0.14 -3.10
C GLY A 66 -6.13 0.11 -1.92
N CYS A 67 -7.04 -0.85 -1.94
CA CYS A 67 -8.05 -1.08 -0.91
C CYS A 67 -7.96 -2.50 -0.35
N HIS A 68 -7.59 -2.63 0.93
CA HIS A 68 -7.57 -3.93 1.62
C HIS A 68 -8.94 -4.52 1.78
N GLY A 69 -9.95 -3.70 2.08
CA GLY A 69 -11.30 -4.16 2.30
C GLY A 69 -11.81 -4.96 1.10
N GLU A 70 -11.80 -4.37 -0.08
CA GLU A 70 -12.25 -5.06 -1.29
C GLU A 70 -11.33 -6.22 -1.68
N LEU A 71 -10.02 -6.10 -1.50
CA LEU A 71 -9.11 -7.22 -1.78
C LEU A 71 -9.49 -8.50 -1.04
N VAL A 72 -9.99 -8.36 0.19
CA VAL A 72 -10.35 -9.48 1.07
C VAL A 72 -11.82 -9.89 0.90
N THR A 73 -12.74 -8.92 0.82
CA THR A 73 -14.19 -9.18 0.90
C THR A 73 -14.87 -9.24 -0.47
N VAL A 74 -14.28 -8.63 -1.50
CA VAL A 74 -14.82 -8.57 -2.88
C VAL A 74 -13.72 -8.93 -3.88
N PRO A 75 -13.25 -10.20 -3.88
CA PRO A 75 -12.06 -10.60 -4.64
C PRO A 75 -12.20 -10.48 -6.17
N ASP A 76 -13.40 -10.33 -6.68
CA ASP A 76 -13.77 -10.14 -8.07
C ASP A 76 -13.98 -8.67 -8.47
N SER A 77 -13.88 -7.70 -7.53
CA SER A 77 -13.90 -6.28 -7.87
C SER A 77 -12.69 -5.86 -8.69
N ALA A 78 -12.83 -4.81 -9.50
CA ALA A 78 -11.75 -4.31 -10.35
C ALA A 78 -10.52 -3.87 -9.54
N ILE A 79 -10.70 -3.28 -8.36
CA ILE A 79 -9.58 -2.87 -7.51
C ILE A 79 -8.86 -4.08 -6.89
N ALA A 80 -9.59 -5.15 -6.53
CA ALA A 80 -8.99 -6.39 -6.05
C ALA A 80 -8.22 -7.11 -7.17
N GLN A 81 -8.78 -7.15 -8.37
CA GLN A 81 -8.11 -7.69 -9.56
C GLN A 81 -6.84 -6.92 -9.89
N TRP A 82 -6.89 -5.57 -9.88
CA TRP A 82 -5.72 -4.75 -10.08
C TRP A 82 -4.59 -5.08 -9.10
N ILE A 83 -4.89 -5.17 -7.79
CA ILE A 83 -3.88 -5.48 -6.78
C ILE A 83 -3.29 -6.89 -7.00
N ARG A 84 -4.11 -7.87 -7.33
CA ARG A 84 -3.66 -9.26 -7.54
C ARG A 84 -2.88 -9.46 -8.82
N GLN A 85 -3.17 -8.70 -9.87
CA GLN A 85 -2.53 -8.81 -11.18
C GLN A 85 -1.27 -7.94 -11.31
N ALA A 86 -1.10 -6.95 -10.44
CA ALA A 86 0.07 -6.08 -10.45
C ALA A 86 1.37 -6.90 -10.30
N GLU A 87 2.40 -6.53 -11.04
CA GLU A 87 3.71 -7.18 -10.94
C GLU A 87 4.31 -7.01 -9.55
N LYS A 88 4.14 -5.82 -8.96
CA LYS A 88 4.58 -5.47 -7.61
C LYS A 88 3.47 -4.77 -6.86
N VAL A 89 3.44 -4.98 -5.56
CA VAL A 89 2.56 -4.30 -4.61
C VAL A 89 3.42 -3.75 -3.49
N VAL A 90 3.36 -2.46 -3.25
CA VAL A 90 4.06 -1.81 -2.15
C VAL A 90 3.18 -1.86 -0.90
N LEU A 91 3.73 -2.30 0.20
CA LEU A 91 3.09 -2.27 1.51
C LEU A 91 3.96 -1.48 2.50
N ILE A 92 3.35 -0.56 3.22
CA ILE A 92 3.97 0.14 4.34
C ILE A 92 3.28 -0.32 5.62
N ASP A 93 3.91 -1.27 6.34
CA ASP A 93 3.47 -1.69 7.65
C ASP A 93 3.89 -0.67 8.73
N GLY A 94 3.07 -0.53 9.77
CA GLY A 94 3.34 0.42 10.86
C GLY A 94 4.51 0.00 11.74
N CYS A 95 4.76 -1.32 11.88
CA CYS A 95 5.79 -1.86 12.75
C CYS A 95 6.18 -3.29 12.36
N PHE A 96 7.16 -3.83 13.08
CA PHE A 96 7.72 -5.19 12.90
C PHE A 96 6.69 -6.33 13.00
N LEU A 97 5.53 -6.10 13.62
CA LEU A 97 4.47 -7.12 13.65
C LEU A 97 3.94 -7.45 12.27
N SER A 98 4.04 -6.51 11.32
CA SER A 98 3.66 -6.71 9.91
C SER A 98 2.30 -7.39 9.75
N CYS A 99 1.29 -6.90 10.47
CA CYS A 99 -0.04 -7.53 10.50
C CYS A 99 -0.65 -7.62 9.09
N HIS A 100 -0.56 -6.54 8.32
CA HIS A 100 -1.06 -6.50 6.95
C HIS A 100 -0.16 -7.29 5.99
N GLY A 101 1.16 -7.26 6.20
CA GLY A 101 2.10 -8.09 5.45
C GLY A 101 1.81 -9.57 5.56
N ARG A 102 1.56 -10.05 6.77
CA ARG A 102 1.19 -11.46 7.02
C ARG A 102 -0.13 -11.85 6.36
N MET A 103 -1.12 -10.97 6.40
CA MET A 103 -2.40 -11.18 5.72
C MET A 103 -2.22 -11.24 4.20
N LEU A 104 -1.45 -10.31 3.64
CA LEU A 104 -1.23 -10.22 2.19
C LEU A 104 -0.38 -11.37 1.64
N GLN A 105 0.53 -11.95 2.42
CA GLN A 105 1.28 -13.16 2.03
C GLN A 105 0.40 -14.35 1.72
N GLY A 106 -0.81 -14.42 2.29
CA GLY A 106 -1.81 -15.44 1.95
C GLY A 106 -2.65 -15.12 0.69
N LEU A 107 -2.59 -13.89 0.19
CA LEU A 107 -3.44 -13.40 -0.91
C LEU A 107 -2.65 -13.09 -2.18
N LEU A 108 -1.37 -12.76 -2.06
CA LEU A 108 -0.49 -12.34 -3.14
C LEU A 108 0.64 -13.34 -3.35
N LYS A 109 1.27 -13.30 -4.52
CA LYS A 109 2.47 -14.12 -4.79
C LYS A 109 3.64 -13.64 -3.94
N LYS A 110 4.52 -14.57 -3.57
CA LYS A 110 5.63 -14.31 -2.63
C LYS A 110 6.56 -13.17 -3.06
N ASP A 111 6.84 -13.06 -4.33
CA ASP A 111 7.74 -12.08 -4.94
C ASP A 111 7.04 -10.78 -5.39
N GLN A 112 5.73 -10.74 -5.26
CA GLN A 112 4.90 -9.59 -5.63
C GLN A 112 4.94 -8.48 -4.56
N LEU A 113 5.07 -8.84 -3.29
CA LEU A 113 4.95 -7.91 -2.16
C LEU A 113 6.30 -7.28 -1.79
N ILE A 114 6.40 -5.96 -1.85
CA ILE A 114 7.53 -5.16 -1.34
C ILE A 114 7.08 -4.49 -0.04
N SER A 115 7.59 -4.96 1.10
CA SER A 115 7.15 -4.50 2.42
C SER A 115 8.17 -3.59 3.09
N PHE A 116 7.68 -2.53 3.69
CA PHE A 116 8.44 -1.58 4.50
C PHE A 116 7.88 -1.50 5.91
N ASP A 117 8.74 -1.28 6.89
CA ASP A 117 8.40 -1.05 8.30
C ASP A 117 8.62 0.42 8.63
N ALA A 118 7.52 1.17 8.80
CA ALA A 118 7.56 2.59 9.04
C ALA A 118 8.30 2.95 10.33
N LEU A 119 8.12 2.17 11.41
CA LEU A 119 8.77 2.41 12.70
C LEU A 119 10.29 2.39 12.61
N LYS A 120 10.87 1.55 11.75
CA LYS A 120 12.32 1.52 11.53
C LYS A 120 12.89 2.83 11.00
N VAL A 121 12.06 3.62 10.32
CA VAL A 121 12.46 4.89 9.71
C VAL A 121 12.39 6.03 10.72
N TYR A 122 11.19 6.28 11.28
CA TYR A 122 10.99 7.47 12.13
C TYR A 122 11.38 7.26 13.61
N LYS A 123 11.37 6.04 14.13
CA LYS A 123 11.86 5.62 15.46
C LYS A 123 11.29 6.39 16.67
N LYS A 124 10.10 6.95 16.55
CA LYS A 124 9.41 7.73 17.58
C LYS A 124 8.01 7.19 17.82
N TYR A 125 7.36 7.64 18.91
CA TYR A 125 5.93 7.41 19.19
C TYR A 125 5.55 5.93 19.19
N THR A 126 6.35 5.09 19.85
CA THR A 126 6.17 3.64 19.77
C THR A 126 4.98 3.12 20.56
N ASP A 127 4.52 3.85 21.57
CA ASP A 127 3.57 3.40 22.61
C ASP A 127 2.28 4.21 22.61
N VAL A 128 2.10 5.12 21.65
CA VAL A 128 0.93 5.99 21.59
C VAL A 128 -0.20 5.32 20.84
N PHE A 129 -1.33 5.11 21.50
CA PHE A 129 -2.57 4.62 20.90
C PHE A 129 -3.56 5.79 20.65
N ASP A 130 -3.48 6.85 21.46
CA ASP A 130 -4.20 8.08 21.21
C ASP A 130 -3.48 8.91 20.15
N ILE A 131 -3.98 8.85 18.91
CA ILE A 131 -3.35 9.51 17.76
C ILE A 131 -3.36 11.02 17.91
N ASP A 132 -4.41 11.58 18.48
CA ASP A 132 -4.58 13.04 18.61
C ASP A 132 -3.69 13.63 19.68
N GLY A 133 -3.09 12.80 20.54
CA GLY A 133 -2.02 13.21 21.47
C GLY A 133 -0.73 13.64 20.78
N ILE A 134 -0.55 13.36 19.48
CA ILE A 134 0.58 13.81 18.67
C ILE A 134 0.10 14.88 17.69
N PRO A 135 0.72 16.07 17.65
CA PRO A 135 0.36 17.11 16.69
C PRO A 135 0.37 16.63 15.25
N GLU A 136 -0.57 17.12 14.44
CA GLU A 136 -0.72 16.69 13.05
C GLU A 136 0.54 16.94 12.24
N GLU A 137 1.20 18.09 12.44
CA GLU A 137 2.43 18.45 11.77
C GLU A 137 3.55 17.44 12.02
N GLU A 138 3.65 16.93 13.25
CA GLU A 138 4.65 15.91 13.60
C GLU A 138 4.32 14.57 12.96
N ARG A 139 3.03 14.19 12.91
CA ARG A 139 2.58 12.99 12.23
C ARG A 139 2.89 13.06 10.73
N GLN A 140 2.61 14.20 10.10
CA GLN A 140 2.88 14.46 8.70
C GLN A 140 4.39 14.44 8.40
N GLU A 141 5.22 15.00 9.28
CA GLU A 141 6.68 14.99 9.08
C GLU A 141 7.25 13.57 9.21
N ALA A 142 6.82 12.80 10.21
CA ALA A 142 7.22 11.40 10.34
C ALA A 142 6.80 10.58 9.10
N ALA A 143 5.57 10.79 8.60
CA ALA A 143 5.08 10.14 7.40
C ALA A 143 5.87 10.53 6.14
N ARG A 144 6.31 11.78 6.03
CA ARG A 144 7.14 12.26 4.92
C ARG A 144 8.51 11.59 4.92
N GLN A 145 9.12 11.42 6.09
CA GLN A 145 10.39 10.68 6.23
C GLN A 145 10.23 9.23 5.73
N VAL A 146 9.16 8.55 6.12
CA VAL A 146 8.85 7.19 5.67
C VAL A 146 8.62 7.15 4.16
N ALA A 147 7.80 8.06 3.62
CA ALA A 147 7.51 8.11 2.19
C ALA A 147 8.78 8.33 1.36
N ASN A 148 9.64 9.26 1.76
CA ASN A 148 10.92 9.52 1.11
C ASN A 148 11.85 8.30 1.14
N TYR A 149 11.91 7.60 2.27
CA TYR A 149 12.67 6.36 2.40
C TYR A 149 12.17 5.29 1.44
N VAL A 150 10.86 5.06 1.40
CA VAL A 150 10.22 4.07 0.50
C VAL A 150 10.53 4.40 -0.96
N LEU A 151 10.30 5.64 -1.38
CA LEU A 151 10.54 6.08 -2.76
C LEU A 151 12.02 5.96 -3.15
N ALA A 152 12.94 6.32 -2.24
CA ALA A 152 14.37 6.16 -2.49
C ALA A 152 14.78 4.69 -2.67
N HIS A 153 14.14 3.78 -1.93
CA HIS A 153 14.37 2.33 -2.06
C HIS A 153 13.85 1.80 -3.39
N LEU A 154 12.60 2.13 -3.74
CA LEU A 154 11.99 1.70 -4.99
C LEU A 154 12.76 2.17 -6.22
N ARG A 155 13.37 3.37 -6.17
CA ARG A 155 14.24 3.87 -7.25
C ARG A 155 15.57 3.14 -7.37
N ARG A 156 16.15 2.64 -6.27
CA ARG A 156 17.44 1.91 -6.26
C ARG A 156 17.33 0.49 -6.78
N ASP A 157 16.25 -0.21 -6.44
CA ASP A 157 16.08 -1.65 -6.75
C ASP A 157 15.78 -1.94 -8.23
N GLY A 158 16.10 -1.02 -9.14
CA GLY A 158 15.94 -1.23 -10.58
C GLY A 158 14.50 -1.12 -11.07
N SER A 159 13.58 -0.74 -10.21
CA SER A 159 12.21 -0.33 -10.59
C SER A 159 12.18 0.94 -11.45
N ARG A 160 13.34 1.38 -11.99
CA ARG A 160 13.47 2.47 -12.97
C ARG A 160 12.59 2.29 -14.19
N GLN A 161 12.25 1.05 -14.55
CA GLN A 161 11.34 0.77 -15.66
C GLN A 161 9.90 1.25 -15.44
N PHE A 162 9.51 1.51 -14.21
CA PHE A 162 8.13 1.91 -13.89
C PHE A 162 7.89 3.42 -13.97
N CYS A 163 8.93 4.25 -13.73
CA CYS A 163 8.78 5.71 -13.80
C CYS A 163 8.77 6.26 -15.24
N GLU A 164 9.36 5.57 -16.20
CA GLU A 164 9.49 6.07 -17.59
C GLU A 164 8.26 5.77 -18.47
N LYS A 165 7.45 4.78 -18.12
CA LYS A 165 6.25 4.43 -18.91
C LYS A 165 5.03 5.33 -18.66
N GLY A 166 5.10 6.26 -17.71
CA GLY A 166 4.02 7.22 -17.38
C GLY A 166 4.21 8.62 -17.99
N GLY A 167 5.19 8.83 -18.83
CA GLY A 167 5.40 10.09 -19.52
C GLY A 167 4.30 10.34 -20.56
N VAL A 168 3.28 11.10 -20.19
CA VAL A 168 2.35 11.71 -21.13
C VAL A 168 3.15 12.72 -21.94
N THR A 169 3.40 12.42 -23.22
CA THR A 169 3.84 13.41 -24.18
C THR A 169 2.75 14.48 -24.28
N HIS A 170 3.00 15.66 -23.73
CA HIS A 170 2.25 16.84 -24.06
C HIS A 170 2.40 17.08 -25.57
N ALA A 171 1.37 16.74 -26.33
CA ALA A 171 1.26 17.24 -27.68
C ALA A 171 1.07 18.76 -27.57
N THR A 172 2.10 19.50 -27.96
CA THR A 172 2.02 20.93 -28.23
C THR A 172 1.04 21.12 -29.37
N ALA A 173 -0.12 21.71 -29.06
CA ALA A 173 -0.99 22.28 -30.07
C ALA A 173 -0.28 23.56 -30.58
N THR A 174 0.22 23.51 -31.79
CA THR A 174 0.56 24.70 -32.59
C THR A 174 -0.60 24.97 -33.52
N GLU A 175 -1.16 26.16 -33.37
CA GLU A 175 -1.97 26.99 -34.29
C GLU A 175 -3.01 26.30 -35.19
#